data_da41bbf29ce81ad5fc1503337b5f1aa3
#
_entry.id   da41bbf29ce81ad5fc1503337b5f1aa3
#
_cell.length_a   1.000
_cell.length_b   1.000
_cell.length_c   1.000
_cell.angle_alpha   90.00
_cell.angle_beta   90.00
_cell.angle_gamma   90.00
#
_symmetry.space_group_name_H-M   'P 1'
#
loop_
_entity.id
_entity.type
_entity.pdbx_description
1 polymer ?
#
loop_
_entity_poly.entity_id
_entity_poly.type
_entity_poly.pdbx_seq_one_letter_code
_entity_poly.pdbx_strand_id
1 'polypeptide(L)'
;MIPYCYHTHTYRCGHAEGEDEEYVLEAIAAGVRKLGFSDHIMLPNFSQPNVRGDYKELEGYLSSINFLKEKYKEKIKIYLGFEAEYDETFESYYRSLLEQHKIEYLLLGQHFSFANGRIIDYFGHVHEKEQLIKYKNLVVKAMSTGLFSVLVHPDLYMSAYDKFDATAKMVAHEICKASLKYNVPLEINLGGIRRGIVKVGEEKRYLYPYKPFWKIVAKYGCRVVIGVDAHSPKNFTTNEYSIALSWIRELGLKHDQDIIINENRTKIDEKL
;
A
#
# COMPACT_ATOMS: atom_id res chain seq x y z
N MET A 1 11.37 12.77 11.75
CA MET A 1 10.11 12.36 12.44
C MET A 1 9.12 11.93 11.37
N ILE A 2 8.48 10.78 11.52
CA ILE A 2 7.43 10.26 10.64
C ILE A 2 6.08 10.70 11.22
N PRO A 3 5.35 11.65 10.62
CA PRO A 3 4.15 12.19 11.25
C PRO A 3 2.93 11.26 11.16
N TYR A 4 2.93 10.36 10.18
CA TYR A 4 1.85 9.40 9.91
C TYR A 4 2.39 8.14 9.23
N CYS A 5 1.71 7.03 9.42
CA CYS A 5 1.92 5.79 8.69
C CYS A 5 0.58 5.08 8.55
N TYR A 6 0.18 4.73 7.33
CA TYR A 6 -1.04 3.96 7.05
C TYR A 6 -0.75 2.57 6.48
N HIS A 7 0.54 2.20 6.38
CA HIS A 7 0.98 0.93 5.82
C HIS A 7 1.82 0.17 6.85
N THR A 8 1.16 -0.71 7.62
CA THR A 8 1.76 -1.48 8.73
C THR A 8 1.14 -2.86 8.78
N HIS A 9 1.98 -3.88 8.72
CA HIS A 9 1.61 -5.29 8.83
C HIS A 9 1.67 -5.79 10.27
N THR A 10 1.24 -7.01 10.50
CA THR A 10 1.29 -7.71 11.77
C THR A 10 1.85 -9.12 11.58
N TYR A 11 2.22 -9.79 12.66
CA TYR A 11 2.75 -11.16 12.61
C TYR A 11 1.83 -12.16 11.87
N ARG A 12 0.53 -11.81 11.69
CA ARG A 12 -0.46 -12.67 11.05
C ARG A 12 -0.18 -12.93 9.59
N CYS A 13 0.52 -12.02 8.90
CA CYS A 13 0.93 -12.26 7.51
C CYS A 13 1.99 -13.38 7.37
N GLY A 14 2.60 -13.80 8.50
CA GLY A 14 3.58 -14.88 8.53
C GLY A 14 5.01 -14.49 8.12
N HIS A 15 5.23 -13.19 7.80
CA HIS A 15 6.54 -12.64 7.45
C HIS A 15 6.84 -11.28 8.11
N ALA A 16 5.94 -10.80 8.94
CA ALA A 16 6.20 -9.71 9.89
C ALA A 16 6.43 -10.28 11.29
N GLU A 17 7.13 -9.54 12.13
CA GLU A 17 7.48 -9.90 13.51
C GLU A 17 6.91 -8.90 14.51
N GLY A 18 6.87 -9.29 15.78
CA GLY A 18 6.41 -8.44 16.89
C GLY A 18 4.90 -8.46 17.10
N GLU A 19 4.49 -8.09 18.31
CA GLU A 19 3.08 -8.01 18.69
C GLU A 19 2.47 -6.68 18.24
N ASP A 20 1.16 -6.65 18.04
CA ASP A 20 0.44 -5.45 17.57
C ASP A 20 0.73 -4.21 18.43
N GLU A 21 0.85 -4.38 19.75
CA GLU A 21 1.12 -3.30 20.67
C GLU A 21 2.55 -2.74 20.55
N GLU A 22 3.52 -3.56 20.18
CA GLU A 22 4.90 -3.12 19.99
C GLU A 22 4.98 -2.11 18.84
N TYR A 23 4.22 -2.30 17.76
CA TYR A 23 4.12 -1.33 16.66
C TYR A 23 3.55 0.02 17.14
N VAL A 24 2.54 0.00 18.01
CA VAL A 24 1.98 1.23 18.58
C VAL A 24 3.01 1.97 19.43
N LEU A 25 3.73 1.25 20.30
CA LEU A 25 4.73 1.84 21.18
C LEU A 25 5.91 2.44 20.40
N GLU A 26 6.42 1.72 19.40
CA GLU A 26 7.51 2.21 18.54
C GLU A 26 7.06 3.39 17.67
N ALA A 27 5.82 3.36 17.15
CA ALA A 27 5.25 4.47 16.41
C ALA A 27 5.15 5.73 17.28
N ILE A 28 4.70 5.61 18.55
CA ILE A 28 4.66 6.73 19.52
C ILE A 28 6.07 7.24 19.77
N ALA A 29 7.04 6.35 20.01
CA ALA A 29 8.43 6.73 20.26
C ALA A 29 9.05 7.46 19.07
N ALA A 30 8.70 7.07 17.83
CA ALA A 30 9.11 7.73 16.59
C ALA A 30 8.39 9.06 16.30
N GLY A 31 7.38 9.41 17.12
CA GLY A 31 6.60 10.65 16.98
C GLY A 31 5.49 10.57 15.93
N VAL A 32 5.05 9.37 15.56
CA VAL A 32 3.89 9.13 14.70
C VAL A 32 2.62 9.57 15.41
N ARG A 33 1.80 10.36 14.75
CA ARG A 33 0.52 10.85 15.29
C ARG A 33 -0.69 10.10 14.77
N LYS A 34 -0.56 9.48 13.58
CA LYS A 34 -1.58 8.67 12.92
C LYS A 34 -0.96 7.36 12.47
N LEU A 35 -1.42 6.26 13.04
CA LEU A 35 -0.98 4.90 12.71
C LEU A 35 -2.13 4.11 12.13
N GLY A 36 -1.99 3.61 10.93
CA GLY A 36 -2.93 2.69 10.31
C GLY A 36 -2.35 1.29 10.27
N PHE A 37 -3.06 0.32 10.81
CA PHE A 37 -2.80 -1.09 10.58
C PHE A 37 -3.46 -1.51 9.28
N SER A 38 -2.72 -2.18 8.42
CA SER A 38 -3.13 -2.60 7.08
C SER A 38 -2.50 -3.94 6.69
N ASP A 39 -2.64 -4.93 7.57
CA ASP A 39 -2.14 -6.28 7.26
C ASP A 39 -2.71 -6.79 5.93
N HIS A 40 -2.06 -7.76 5.31
CA HIS A 40 -2.60 -8.40 4.11
C HIS A 40 -3.99 -8.97 4.39
N ILE A 41 -4.96 -8.61 3.55
CA ILE A 41 -6.36 -8.95 3.80
C ILE A 41 -6.57 -10.45 3.88
N MET A 42 -7.27 -10.87 4.92
CA MET A 42 -7.65 -12.27 5.16
C MET A 42 -8.89 -12.59 4.33
N LEU A 43 -8.75 -13.47 3.34
CA LEU A 43 -9.78 -13.76 2.36
C LEU A 43 -10.59 -14.99 2.71
N PRO A 44 -11.93 -14.96 2.60
CA PRO A 44 -12.76 -16.14 2.84
C PRO A 44 -12.48 -17.23 1.79
N ASN A 45 -12.39 -18.48 2.24
CA ASN A 45 -12.15 -19.66 1.39
C ASN A 45 -10.85 -19.60 0.56
N PHE A 46 -9.87 -18.78 0.98
CA PHE A 46 -8.59 -18.68 0.34
C PHE A 46 -7.47 -18.64 1.39
N SER A 47 -6.50 -19.52 1.25
CA SER A 47 -5.35 -19.61 2.15
C SER A 47 -4.05 -19.37 1.38
N GLN A 48 -3.20 -18.52 1.94
CA GLN A 48 -1.89 -18.20 1.38
C GLN A 48 -0.89 -18.00 2.53
N PRO A 49 -0.44 -19.09 3.16
CA PRO A 49 0.51 -19.03 4.28
C PRO A 49 1.76 -18.25 3.92
N ASN A 50 2.35 -17.55 4.89
CA ASN A 50 3.52 -16.68 4.73
C ASN A 50 3.32 -15.48 3.80
N VAL A 51 2.07 -15.19 3.40
CA VAL A 51 1.70 -13.98 2.68
C VAL A 51 0.60 -13.24 3.41
N ARG A 52 -0.42 -13.97 3.91
CA ARG A 52 -1.56 -13.41 4.65
C ARG A 52 -2.03 -14.33 5.77
N GLY A 53 -2.64 -13.76 6.79
CA GLY A 53 -3.32 -14.49 7.85
C GLY A 53 -4.48 -15.33 7.32
N ASP A 54 -4.77 -16.41 8.04
CA ASP A 54 -5.95 -17.24 7.76
C ASP A 54 -7.23 -16.46 8.08
N TYR A 55 -8.31 -16.68 7.31
CA TYR A 55 -9.59 -16.00 7.50
C TYR A 55 -10.16 -16.15 8.92
N LYS A 56 -9.88 -17.26 9.60
CA LYS A 56 -10.28 -17.48 11.00
C LYS A 56 -9.64 -16.51 11.99
N GLU A 57 -8.54 -15.84 11.63
CA GLU A 57 -7.84 -14.85 12.47
C GLU A 57 -8.41 -13.44 12.32
N LEU A 58 -9.36 -13.24 11.38
CA LEU A 58 -9.96 -11.93 11.10
C LEU A 58 -10.51 -11.23 12.35
N GLU A 59 -11.38 -11.92 13.10
CA GLU A 59 -12.00 -11.33 14.31
C GLU A 59 -10.96 -11.05 15.40
N GLY A 60 -9.91 -11.86 15.50
CA GLY A 60 -8.78 -11.62 16.40
C GLY A 60 -8.00 -10.36 16.03
N TYR A 61 -7.73 -10.13 14.72
CA TYR A 61 -7.10 -8.92 14.23
C TYR A 61 -7.96 -7.68 14.52
N LEU A 62 -9.24 -7.72 14.14
CA LEU A 62 -10.17 -6.61 14.35
C LEU A 62 -10.28 -6.24 15.84
N SER A 63 -10.40 -7.22 16.71
CA SER A 63 -10.52 -7.05 18.16
C SER A 63 -9.24 -6.46 18.76
N SER A 64 -8.08 -6.98 18.38
CA SER A 64 -6.77 -6.52 18.87
C SER A 64 -6.54 -5.04 18.53
N ILE A 65 -6.73 -4.66 17.27
CA ILE A 65 -6.48 -3.28 16.85
C ILE A 65 -7.50 -2.31 17.46
N ASN A 66 -8.79 -2.70 17.56
CA ASN A 66 -9.79 -1.86 18.22
C ASN A 66 -9.50 -1.68 19.72
N PHE A 67 -9.00 -2.69 20.40
CA PHE A 67 -8.52 -2.56 21.78
C PHE A 67 -7.37 -1.54 21.90
N LEU A 68 -6.39 -1.60 20.99
CA LEU A 68 -5.27 -0.66 20.98
C LEU A 68 -5.71 0.77 20.62
N LYS A 69 -6.71 0.94 19.73
CA LYS A 69 -7.32 2.25 19.44
C LYS A 69 -7.82 2.91 20.73
N GLU A 70 -8.59 2.20 21.56
CA GLU A 70 -9.10 2.73 22.81
C GLU A 70 -8.00 2.94 23.86
N LYS A 71 -7.08 1.98 24.00
CA LYS A 71 -6.00 2.03 24.98
C LYS A 71 -5.07 3.23 24.78
N TYR A 72 -4.81 3.60 23.53
CA TYR A 72 -3.83 4.65 23.19
C TYR A 72 -4.43 5.93 22.61
N LYS A 73 -5.76 6.12 22.64
CA LYS A 73 -6.50 7.23 22.02
C LYS A 73 -5.99 8.62 22.38
N GLU A 74 -5.44 8.80 23.59
CA GLU A 74 -4.89 10.09 24.06
C GLU A 74 -3.44 10.32 23.57
N LYS A 75 -2.77 9.31 22.97
CA LYS A 75 -1.37 9.39 22.58
C LYS A 75 -1.19 9.35 21.07
N ILE A 76 -1.99 8.54 20.36
CA ILE A 76 -1.88 8.32 18.93
C ILE A 76 -3.24 7.96 18.35
N LYS A 77 -3.57 8.48 17.16
CA LYS A 77 -4.78 8.08 16.44
C LYS A 77 -4.48 6.82 15.63
N ILE A 78 -5.16 5.72 15.98
CA ILE A 78 -5.00 4.43 15.30
C ILE A 78 -6.18 4.22 14.35
N TYR A 79 -5.89 3.67 13.16
CA TYR A 79 -6.87 3.30 12.14
C TYR A 79 -6.72 1.83 11.80
N LEU A 80 -7.84 1.19 11.48
CA LEU A 80 -7.92 -0.23 11.15
C LEU A 80 -8.29 -0.39 9.68
N GLY A 81 -7.45 -1.07 8.92
CA GLY A 81 -7.63 -1.33 7.51
C GLY A 81 -6.95 -2.62 7.07
N PHE A 82 -6.83 -2.78 5.78
CA PHE A 82 -6.09 -3.86 5.14
C PHE A 82 -5.35 -3.37 3.90
N GLU A 83 -4.26 -4.04 3.55
CA GLU A 83 -3.70 -4.05 2.22
C GLU A 83 -4.30 -5.22 1.44
N ALA A 84 -4.84 -4.94 0.26
CA ALA A 84 -5.54 -5.93 -0.54
C ALA A 84 -5.19 -5.84 -2.03
N GLU A 85 -5.06 -6.99 -2.67
CA GLU A 85 -5.11 -7.10 -4.12
C GLU A 85 -6.55 -6.95 -4.60
N TYR A 86 -6.72 -6.40 -5.78
CA TYR A 86 -8.03 -6.37 -6.41
C TYR A 86 -8.29 -7.62 -7.24
N ASP A 87 -9.39 -8.29 -6.92
CA ASP A 87 -10.03 -9.29 -7.73
C ASP A 87 -11.55 -9.11 -7.62
N GLU A 88 -12.28 -9.17 -8.72
CA GLU A 88 -13.74 -8.99 -8.75
C GLU A 88 -14.48 -9.98 -7.85
N THR A 89 -13.91 -11.17 -7.66
CA THR A 89 -14.47 -12.22 -6.79
C THR A 89 -14.61 -11.76 -5.34
N PHE A 90 -13.71 -10.89 -4.86
CA PHE A 90 -13.70 -10.41 -3.48
C PHE A 90 -14.28 -9.01 -3.31
N GLU A 91 -14.74 -8.35 -4.37
CA GLU A 91 -15.24 -6.97 -4.29
C GLU A 91 -16.39 -6.82 -3.29
N SER A 92 -17.35 -7.74 -3.30
CA SER A 92 -18.49 -7.73 -2.35
C SER A 92 -18.04 -7.89 -0.89
N TYR A 93 -17.02 -8.70 -0.66
CA TYR A 93 -16.43 -8.87 0.67
C TYR A 93 -15.77 -7.58 1.16
N TYR A 94 -14.97 -6.91 0.30
CA TYR A 94 -14.33 -5.63 0.64
C TYR A 94 -15.37 -4.55 0.96
N ARG A 95 -16.44 -4.46 0.16
CA ARG A 95 -17.56 -3.55 0.43
C ARG A 95 -18.19 -3.82 1.77
N SER A 96 -18.47 -5.08 2.08
CA SER A 96 -19.11 -5.45 3.35
C SER A 96 -18.26 -5.08 4.57
N LEU A 97 -16.92 -5.22 4.50
CA LEU A 97 -16.04 -4.81 5.59
C LEU A 97 -16.07 -3.29 5.83
N LEU A 98 -16.11 -2.49 4.75
CA LEU A 98 -16.17 -1.04 4.83
C LEU A 98 -17.56 -0.53 5.26
N GLU A 99 -18.64 -1.06 4.68
CA GLU A 99 -20.04 -0.66 4.95
C GLU A 99 -20.48 -1.04 6.36
N GLN A 100 -20.03 -2.17 6.87
CA GLN A 100 -20.28 -2.60 8.25
C GLN A 100 -19.38 -1.89 9.27
N HIS A 101 -18.54 -0.94 8.83
CA HIS A 101 -17.56 -0.23 9.67
C HIS A 101 -16.61 -1.16 10.45
N LYS A 102 -16.38 -2.38 9.93
CA LYS A 102 -15.39 -3.28 10.50
C LYS A 102 -13.97 -2.78 10.28
N ILE A 103 -13.75 -2.08 9.16
CA ILE A 103 -12.50 -1.42 8.81
C ILE A 103 -12.77 0.02 8.31
N GLU A 104 -11.75 0.86 8.36
CA GLU A 104 -11.85 2.29 8.01
C GLU A 104 -11.29 2.59 6.61
N TYR A 105 -10.40 1.74 6.08
CA TYR A 105 -9.76 1.96 4.78
C TYR A 105 -9.20 0.66 4.18
N LEU A 106 -8.95 0.72 2.87
CA LEU A 106 -8.19 -0.29 2.15
C LEU A 106 -7.04 0.37 1.37
N LEU A 107 -5.87 -0.25 1.43
CA LEU A 107 -4.74 0.04 0.55
C LEU A 107 -4.79 -0.95 -0.63
N LEU A 108 -4.52 -0.47 -1.83
CA LEU A 108 -4.40 -1.30 -3.01
C LEU A 108 -2.93 -1.74 -3.17
N GLY A 109 -2.61 -2.96 -2.78
CA GLY A 109 -1.31 -3.57 -3.01
C GLY A 109 -1.44 -4.72 -4.01
N GLN A 110 -1.22 -4.48 -5.30
CA GLN A 110 -1.41 -5.50 -6.32
C GLN A 110 -0.16 -6.38 -6.44
N HIS A 111 0.04 -7.29 -5.49
CA HIS A 111 1.20 -8.21 -5.48
C HIS A 111 1.02 -9.33 -6.50
N PHE A 112 -0.19 -9.81 -6.70
CA PHE A 112 -0.48 -10.90 -7.63
C PHE A 112 -1.89 -10.76 -8.22
N SER A 113 -2.18 -11.60 -9.20
CA SER A 113 -3.51 -11.77 -9.75
C SER A 113 -3.87 -13.24 -9.89
N PHE A 114 -5.16 -13.51 -9.82
CA PHE A 114 -5.69 -14.83 -10.11
C PHE A 114 -6.02 -14.94 -11.60
N ALA A 115 -5.57 -16.02 -12.25
CA ALA A 115 -5.89 -16.30 -13.63
C ALA A 115 -5.97 -17.81 -13.86
N ASN A 116 -7.14 -18.30 -14.24
CA ASN A 116 -7.37 -19.72 -14.56
C ASN A 116 -6.86 -20.67 -13.47
N GLY A 117 -7.12 -20.33 -12.18
CA GLY A 117 -6.66 -21.11 -11.03
C GLY A 117 -5.16 -21.00 -10.72
N ARG A 118 -4.45 -20.08 -11.37
CA ARG A 118 -3.03 -19.82 -11.10
C ARG A 118 -2.84 -18.43 -10.54
N ILE A 119 -1.86 -18.29 -9.64
CA ILE A 119 -1.39 -17.01 -9.12
C ILE A 119 -0.30 -16.50 -10.06
N ILE A 120 -0.43 -15.25 -10.52
CA ILE A 120 0.61 -14.52 -11.23
C ILE A 120 1.16 -13.51 -10.24
N ASP A 121 2.42 -13.70 -9.84
CA ASP A 121 3.12 -12.82 -8.91
C ASP A 121 3.74 -11.63 -9.67
N TYR A 122 3.52 -10.42 -9.15
CA TYR A 122 4.11 -9.19 -9.69
C TYR A 122 5.36 -8.74 -8.94
N PHE A 123 5.60 -9.28 -7.76
CA PHE A 123 6.79 -8.97 -6.98
C PHE A 123 7.95 -9.91 -7.36
N GLY A 124 8.92 -9.39 -8.09
CA GLY A 124 10.12 -10.16 -8.47
C GLY A 124 9.93 -11.14 -9.63
N HIS A 125 8.73 -11.26 -10.22
CA HIS A 125 8.42 -12.28 -11.25
C HIS A 125 7.82 -11.71 -12.54
N VAL A 126 7.88 -10.38 -12.72
CA VAL A 126 7.42 -9.74 -13.97
C VAL A 126 8.57 -9.68 -14.97
N HIS A 127 8.46 -10.43 -16.05
CA HIS A 127 9.46 -10.48 -17.12
C HIS A 127 8.85 -10.18 -18.49
N GLU A 128 7.52 -10.30 -18.65
CA GLU A 128 6.81 -10.18 -19.92
C GLU A 128 5.90 -8.94 -19.94
N LYS A 129 5.76 -8.34 -21.13
CA LYS A 129 4.93 -7.14 -21.34
C LYS A 129 3.46 -7.35 -21.03
N GLU A 130 2.95 -8.54 -21.30
CA GLU A 130 1.58 -8.95 -21.00
C GLU A 130 1.28 -8.90 -19.52
N GLN A 131 2.25 -9.24 -18.67
CA GLN A 131 2.12 -9.15 -17.22
C GLN A 131 2.01 -7.68 -16.77
N LEU A 132 2.79 -6.76 -17.37
CA LEU A 132 2.68 -5.32 -17.10
C LEU A 132 1.30 -4.78 -17.48
N ILE A 133 0.79 -5.17 -18.65
CA ILE A 133 -0.53 -4.74 -19.14
C ILE A 133 -1.63 -5.26 -18.20
N LYS A 134 -1.51 -6.51 -17.74
CA LYS A 134 -2.47 -7.11 -16.81
C LYS A 134 -2.44 -6.41 -15.46
N TYR A 135 -1.26 -6.17 -14.88
CA TYR A 135 -1.08 -5.38 -13.67
C TYR A 135 -1.80 -4.03 -13.77
N LYS A 136 -1.50 -3.27 -14.83
CA LYS A 136 -2.12 -1.97 -15.11
C LYS A 136 -3.65 -2.07 -15.18
N ASN A 137 -4.18 -3.06 -15.88
CA ASN A 137 -5.64 -3.22 -16.02
C ASN A 137 -6.31 -3.45 -14.67
N LEU A 138 -5.73 -4.29 -13.81
CA LEU A 138 -6.25 -4.56 -12.46
C LEU A 138 -6.18 -3.31 -11.58
N VAL A 139 -5.04 -2.63 -11.55
CA VAL A 139 -4.85 -1.42 -10.74
C VAL A 139 -5.81 -0.30 -11.18
N VAL A 140 -5.96 -0.06 -12.47
CA VAL A 140 -6.90 0.96 -12.99
C VAL A 140 -8.35 0.59 -12.68
N LYS A 141 -8.72 -0.69 -12.81
CA LYS A 141 -10.05 -1.17 -12.44
C LYS A 141 -10.29 -1.01 -10.94
N ALA A 142 -9.34 -1.42 -10.10
CA ALA A 142 -9.42 -1.27 -8.66
C ALA A 142 -9.65 0.18 -8.22
N MET A 143 -8.89 1.12 -8.77
CA MET A 143 -9.08 2.54 -8.47
C MET A 143 -10.49 3.03 -8.85
N SER A 144 -11.07 2.50 -9.93
CA SER A 144 -12.40 2.90 -10.39
C SER A 144 -13.55 2.43 -9.49
N THR A 145 -13.31 1.47 -8.58
CA THR A 145 -14.32 0.94 -7.66
C THR A 145 -14.63 1.88 -6.51
N GLY A 146 -13.74 2.84 -6.22
CA GLY A 146 -13.83 3.72 -5.06
C GLY A 146 -13.53 3.02 -3.71
N LEU A 147 -13.09 1.77 -3.70
CA LEU A 147 -12.81 1.02 -2.46
C LEU A 147 -11.49 1.42 -1.80
N PHE A 148 -10.49 1.78 -2.59
CA PHE A 148 -9.12 1.94 -2.13
C PHE A 148 -8.75 3.39 -1.86
N SER A 149 -8.07 3.61 -0.75
CA SER A 149 -7.63 4.94 -0.31
C SER A 149 -6.29 5.36 -0.89
N VAL A 150 -5.42 4.40 -1.22
CA VAL A 150 -4.06 4.61 -1.76
C VAL A 150 -3.72 3.43 -2.66
N LEU A 151 -2.97 3.67 -3.74
CA LEU A 151 -2.21 2.62 -4.43
C LEU A 151 -0.81 2.59 -3.81
N VAL A 152 -0.52 1.51 -3.09
CA VAL A 152 0.78 1.32 -2.45
C VAL A 152 1.79 0.71 -3.43
N HIS A 153 3.07 1.03 -3.25
CA HIS A 153 4.17 0.62 -4.15
C HIS A 153 3.73 0.49 -5.63
N PRO A 154 3.24 1.58 -6.27
CA PRO A 154 2.60 1.56 -7.60
C PRO A 154 3.52 1.08 -8.73
N ASP A 155 4.81 1.09 -8.49
CA ASP A 155 5.89 0.68 -9.40
C ASP A 155 6.44 -0.72 -9.10
N LEU A 156 5.72 -1.52 -8.30
CA LEU A 156 6.05 -2.91 -7.96
C LEU A 156 6.31 -3.77 -9.20
N TYR A 157 5.59 -3.52 -10.30
CA TYR A 157 5.76 -4.23 -11.57
C TYR A 157 7.16 -4.08 -12.18
N MET A 158 7.94 -3.07 -11.72
CA MET A 158 9.34 -2.87 -12.12
C MET A 158 10.33 -3.66 -11.27
N SER A 159 9.88 -4.39 -10.25
CA SER A 159 10.80 -5.07 -9.31
C SER A 159 11.72 -6.10 -9.98
N ALA A 160 11.25 -6.79 -11.02
CA ALA A 160 12.05 -7.69 -11.84
C ALA A 160 12.17 -7.29 -13.32
N TYR A 161 11.28 -6.40 -13.80
CA TYR A 161 11.33 -5.94 -15.17
C TYR A 161 12.49 -4.97 -15.38
N ASP A 162 13.46 -5.34 -16.21
CA ASP A 162 14.75 -4.68 -16.35
C ASP A 162 14.77 -3.50 -17.35
N LYS A 163 13.65 -3.28 -18.07
CA LYS A 163 13.56 -2.29 -19.13
C LYS A 163 12.46 -1.25 -18.86
N PHE A 164 12.81 0.02 -18.79
CA PHE A 164 11.80 1.08 -18.78
C PHE A 164 11.43 1.46 -20.21
N ASP A 165 10.91 0.48 -20.95
CA ASP A 165 10.53 0.58 -22.35
C ASP A 165 9.20 1.31 -22.56
N ALA A 166 8.69 1.31 -23.81
CA ALA A 166 7.43 1.95 -24.15
C ALA A 166 6.24 1.35 -23.37
N THR A 167 6.23 0.02 -23.12
CA THR A 167 5.18 -0.65 -22.36
C THR A 167 5.20 -0.25 -20.89
N ALA A 168 6.38 -0.30 -20.24
CA ALA A 168 6.52 0.10 -18.84
C ALA A 168 6.17 1.58 -18.62
N LYS A 169 6.54 2.47 -19.57
CA LYS A 169 6.15 3.88 -19.55
C LYS A 169 4.64 4.06 -19.71
N MET A 170 4.02 3.33 -20.65
CA MET A 170 2.57 3.38 -20.85
C MET A 170 1.84 2.98 -19.57
N VAL A 171 2.28 1.92 -18.87
CA VAL A 171 1.73 1.51 -17.56
C VAL A 171 1.80 2.65 -16.56
N ALA A 172 2.97 3.30 -16.42
CA ALA A 172 3.12 4.45 -15.51
C ALA A 172 2.16 5.60 -15.87
N HIS A 173 2.01 5.92 -17.16
CA HIS A 173 1.08 6.97 -17.61
C HIS A 173 -0.38 6.64 -17.30
N GLU A 174 -0.82 5.39 -17.51
CA GLU A 174 -2.19 4.97 -17.24
C GLU A 174 -2.50 4.94 -15.73
N ILE A 175 -1.55 4.52 -14.89
CA ILE A 175 -1.65 4.61 -13.44
C ILE A 175 -1.80 6.07 -12.99
N CYS A 176 -1.00 6.99 -13.51
CA CYS A 176 -1.11 8.42 -13.19
C CYS A 176 -2.45 9.01 -13.61
N LYS A 177 -2.96 8.68 -14.80
CA LYS A 177 -4.29 9.10 -15.26
C LYS A 177 -5.40 8.58 -14.35
N ALA A 178 -5.33 7.31 -13.95
CA ALA A 178 -6.29 6.70 -13.04
C ALA A 178 -6.23 7.34 -11.65
N SER A 179 -5.02 7.57 -11.10
CA SER A 179 -4.80 8.26 -9.84
C SER A 179 -5.49 9.63 -9.81
N LEU A 180 -5.31 10.43 -10.85
CA LEU A 180 -5.96 11.75 -10.95
C LEU A 180 -7.48 11.62 -11.13
N LYS A 181 -7.94 10.73 -12.01
CA LYS A 181 -9.37 10.55 -12.32
C LYS A 181 -10.18 10.09 -11.11
N TYR A 182 -9.63 9.15 -10.34
CA TYR A 182 -10.32 8.53 -9.22
C TYR A 182 -9.86 9.07 -7.86
N ASN A 183 -8.99 10.09 -7.86
CA ASN A 183 -8.44 10.74 -6.67
C ASN A 183 -7.79 9.76 -5.67
N VAL A 184 -7.04 8.77 -6.19
CA VAL A 184 -6.30 7.77 -5.40
C VAL A 184 -4.82 8.17 -5.39
N PRO A 185 -4.24 8.60 -4.27
CA PRO A 185 -2.82 8.94 -4.17
C PRO A 185 -1.93 7.71 -4.37
N LEU A 186 -0.67 7.96 -4.72
CA LEU A 186 0.37 6.96 -4.95
C LEU A 186 1.37 6.95 -3.80
N GLU A 187 1.80 5.78 -3.35
CA GLU A 187 2.71 5.65 -2.22
C GLU A 187 4.18 5.52 -2.65
N ILE A 188 5.05 6.40 -2.11
CA ILE A 188 6.48 6.11 -2.01
C ILE A 188 6.68 5.17 -0.83
N ASN A 189 7.13 3.95 -1.11
CA ASN A 189 7.20 2.88 -0.14
C ASN A 189 8.58 2.80 0.50
N LEU A 190 8.64 2.87 1.83
CA LEU A 190 9.89 2.80 2.58
C LEU A 190 10.41 1.38 2.73
N GLY A 191 9.55 0.35 2.65
CA GLY A 191 9.96 -1.06 2.64
C GLY A 191 10.90 -1.36 1.48
N GLY A 192 10.59 -0.83 0.29
CA GLY A 192 11.47 -0.96 -0.87
C GLY A 192 12.81 -0.24 -0.71
N ILE A 193 12.82 0.94 -0.09
CA ILE A 193 14.07 1.66 0.24
C ILE A 193 14.90 0.87 1.25
N ARG A 194 14.26 0.30 2.27
CA ARG A 194 14.88 -0.50 3.33
C ARG A 194 15.58 -1.76 2.78
N ARG A 195 15.06 -2.36 1.72
CA ARG A 195 15.71 -3.49 1.02
C ARG A 195 17.03 -3.10 0.36
N GLY A 196 17.31 -1.81 0.20
CA GLY A 196 18.54 -1.30 -0.37
C GLY A 196 18.60 -1.35 -1.90
N ILE A 197 19.75 -0.97 -2.43
CA ILE A 197 20.05 -0.97 -3.87
C ILE A 197 20.49 -2.36 -4.30
N VAL A 198 19.84 -2.91 -5.31
CA VAL A 198 20.12 -4.21 -5.90
C VAL A 198 20.36 -4.11 -7.40
N LYS A 199 20.90 -5.14 -8.02
CA LYS A 199 21.06 -5.23 -9.47
C LYS A 199 19.81 -5.80 -10.10
N VAL A 200 19.18 -5.05 -11.04
CA VAL A 200 18.06 -5.50 -11.87
C VAL A 200 18.46 -5.28 -13.34
N GLY A 201 18.66 -6.35 -14.08
CA GLY A 201 19.31 -6.27 -15.38
C GLY A 201 20.73 -5.71 -15.24
N GLU A 202 21.01 -4.61 -15.96
CA GLU A 202 22.29 -3.90 -15.86
C GLU A 202 22.25 -2.68 -14.91
N GLU A 203 21.09 -2.34 -14.36
CA GLU A 203 20.90 -1.17 -13.49
C GLU A 203 21.05 -1.53 -12.01
N LYS A 204 21.75 -0.69 -11.22
CA LYS A 204 21.72 -0.72 -9.76
C LYS A 204 20.69 0.26 -9.25
N ARG A 205 19.64 -0.22 -8.61
CA ARG A 205 18.51 0.59 -8.16
C ARG A 205 17.76 -0.05 -7.00
N TYR A 206 16.85 0.69 -6.39
CA TYR A 206 15.80 0.07 -5.56
C TYR A 206 14.90 -0.79 -6.46
N LEU A 207 14.36 -1.88 -5.91
CA LEU A 207 13.29 -2.64 -6.58
C LEU A 207 12.08 -1.74 -6.82
N TYR A 208 11.70 -1.03 -5.77
CA TYR A 208 10.80 0.11 -5.70
C TYR A 208 11.23 0.95 -4.47
N PRO A 209 11.00 2.26 -4.44
CA PRO A 209 10.50 3.10 -5.54
C PRO A 209 11.52 3.20 -6.70
N TYR A 210 11.01 3.20 -7.94
CA TYR A 210 11.80 3.28 -9.16
C TYR A 210 11.78 4.69 -9.74
N LYS A 211 12.89 5.40 -9.69
CA LYS A 211 12.98 6.84 -9.98
C LYS A 211 12.40 7.27 -11.33
N PRO A 212 12.57 6.52 -12.46
CA PRO A 212 11.95 6.89 -13.74
C PRO A 212 10.41 6.89 -13.71
N PHE A 213 9.76 5.98 -12.95
CA PHE A 213 8.31 6.02 -12.71
C PHE A 213 7.91 7.31 -11.99
N TRP A 214 8.61 7.67 -10.92
CA TRP A 214 8.30 8.84 -10.10
C TRP A 214 8.52 10.16 -10.83
N LYS A 215 9.43 10.22 -11.85
CA LYS A 215 9.53 11.36 -12.78
C LYS A 215 8.26 11.54 -13.62
N ILE A 216 7.56 10.44 -13.97
CA ILE A 216 6.28 10.53 -14.67
C ILE A 216 5.20 11.03 -13.71
N VAL A 217 5.13 10.47 -12.49
CA VAL A 217 4.21 10.92 -11.43
C VAL A 217 4.30 12.42 -11.18
N ALA A 218 5.52 12.96 -11.10
CA ALA A 218 5.77 14.40 -10.94
C ALA A 218 5.16 15.22 -12.09
N LYS A 219 5.34 14.78 -13.35
CA LYS A 219 4.78 15.48 -14.53
C LYS A 219 3.26 15.55 -14.54
N TYR A 220 2.59 14.53 -13.99
CA TYR A 220 1.13 14.51 -13.87
C TYR A 220 0.62 15.31 -12.66
N GLY A 221 1.48 15.60 -11.69
CA GLY A 221 1.08 16.23 -10.43
C GLY A 221 0.16 15.37 -9.58
N CYS A 222 0.30 14.04 -9.64
CA CYS A 222 -0.44 13.12 -8.78
C CYS A 222 -0.12 13.39 -7.31
N ARG A 223 -1.12 13.18 -6.45
CA ARG A 223 -0.94 13.21 -5.00
C ARG A 223 -0.08 12.02 -4.57
N VAL A 224 0.84 12.25 -3.64
CA VAL A 224 1.79 11.25 -3.17
C VAL A 224 1.75 11.18 -1.64
N VAL A 225 1.76 9.97 -1.09
CA VAL A 225 1.94 9.71 0.34
C VAL A 225 3.21 8.89 0.57
N ILE A 226 3.69 8.84 1.80
CA ILE A 226 4.80 7.96 2.19
C ILE A 226 4.23 6.86 3.07
N GLY A 227 4.50 5.60 2.74
CA GLY A 227 4.15 4.43 3.54
C GLY A 227 5.38 3.75 4.11
N VAL A 228 5.33 3.39 5.40
CA VAL A 228 6.46 2.71 6.06
C VAL A 228 6.57 1.26 5.59
N ASP A 229 5.42 0.63 5.32
CA ASP A 229 5.36 -0.80 4.99
C ASP A 229 6.11 -1.60 6.07
N ALA A 230 5.63 -1.39 7.31
CA ALA A 230 6.31 -1.91 8.49
C ALA A 230 5.99 -3.39 8.69
N HIS A 231 7.02 -4.22 8.72
CA HIS A 231 6.99 -5.65 9.01
C HIS A 231 7.75 -6.00 10.31
N SER A 232 8.22 -4.97 11.03
CA SER A 232 8.82 -5.05 12.34
C SER A 232 8.54 -3.74 13.08
N PRO A 233 8.30 -3.78 14.40
CA PRO A 233 8.17 -2.56 15.22
C PRO A 233 9.32 -1.59 15.01
N LYS A 234 10.53 -2.09 14.75
CA LYS A 234 11.75 -1.31 14.49
C LYS A 234 11.77 -0.56 13.15
N ASN A 235 10.77 -0.74 12.29
CA ASN A 235 10.74 -0.09 10.97
C ASN A 235 10.34 1.39 10.99
N PHE A 236 9.91 1.94 12.13
CA PHE A 236 9.62 3.37 12.26
C PHE A 236 10.91 4.20 12.36
N THR A 237 11.79 4.06 11.37
CA THR A 237 13.08 4.77 11.31
C THR A 237 13.00 6.03 10.47
N THR A 238 13.89 6.98 10.74
CA THR A 238 13.88 8.28 10.04
C THR A 238 14.77 8.30 8.80
N ASN A 239 15.62 7.28 8.59
CA ASN A 239 16.58 7.27 7.49
C ASN A 239 15.86 7.13 6.13
N GLU A 240 15.08 6.07 5.95
CA GLU A 240 14.31 5.82 4.72
C GLU A 240 13.31 6.94 4.45
N TYR A 241 12.69 7.46 5.50
CA TYR A 241 11.78 8.61 5.42
C TYR A 241 12.50 9.85 4.90
N SER A 242 13.73 10.09 5.33
CA SER A 242 14.55 11.22 4.84
C SER A 242 14.91 11.05 3.37
N ILE A 243 15.18 9.82 2.91
CA ILE A 243 15.42 9.53 1.49
C ILE A 243 14.15 9.82 0.67
N ALA A 244 12.98 9.34 1.11
CA ALA A 244 11.71 9.62 0.43
C ALA A 244 11.41 11.12 0.36
N LEU A 245 11.61 11.86 1.45
CA LEU A 245 11.47 13.33 1.46
C LEU A 245 12.45 14.02 0.51
N SER A 246 13.66 13.49 0.36
CA SER A 246 14.62 14.05 -0.62
C SER A 246 14.12 13.89 -2.06
N TRP A 247 13.52 12.75 -2.39
CA TRP A 247 12.91 12.51 -3.70
C TRP A 247 11.69 13.39 -3.94
N ILE A 248 10.86 13.60 -2.93
CA ILE A 248 9.71 14.50 -3.02
C ILE A 248 10.17 15.90 -3.39
N ARG A 249 11.19 16.42 -2.71
CA ARG A 249 11.76 17.74 -3.01
C ARG A 249 12.46 17.79 -4.37
N GLU A 250 13.29 16.80 -4.68
CA GLU A 250 14.06 16.74 -5.93
C GLU A 250 13.15 16.68 -7.16
N LEU A 251 12.08 15.89 -7.09
CA LEU A 251 11.17 15.69 -8.21
C LEU A 251 9.98 16.65 -8.22
N GLY A 252 9.79 17.46 -7.17
CA GLY A 252 8.64 18.37 -7.04
C GLY A 252 7.31 17.61 -6.90
N LEU A 253 7.29 16.49 -6.17
CA LEU A 253 6.08 15.67 -5.98
C LEU A 253 5.09 16.37 -5.04
N LYS A 254 3.80 16.23 -5.32
CA LYS A 254 2.71 16.77 -4.52
C LYS A 254 2.46 15.85 -3.31
N HIS A 255 3.14 16.12 -2.21
CA HIS A 255 3.10 15.29 -1.00
C HIS A 255 1.94 15.64 -0.08
N ASP A 256 1.11 14.66 0.22
CA ASP A 256 0.04 14.73 1.21
C ASP A 256 0.42 14.00 2.50
N GLN A 257 -0.08 14.52 3.61
CA GLN A 257 0.13 13.93 4.94
C GLN A 257 -1.09 13.18 5.47
N ASP A 258 -2.06 12.91 4.60
CA ASP A 258 -3.29 12.21 4.98
C ASP A 258 -3.87 11.42 3.81
N ILE A 259 -4.69 10.44 4.12
CA ILE A 259 -5.42 9.63 3.14
C ILE A 259 -6.94 9.80 3.35
N ILE A 260 -7.72 9.45 2.35
CA ILE A 260 -9.18 9.42 2.46
C ILE A 260 -9.57 8.16 3.24
N ILE A 261 -10.18 8.35 4.39
CA ILE A 261 -10.71 7.28 5.24
C ILE A 261 -12.24 7.29 5.10
N ASN A 262 -12.89 6.17 5.37
CA ASN A 262 -14.31 5.97 5.10
C ASN A 262 -15.23 7.05 5.75
N GLU A 263 -14.88 7.52 6.94
CA GLU A 263 -15.59 8.64 7.62
C GLU A 263 -15.64 9.94 6.80
N ASN A 264 -14.71 10.11 5.85
CA ASN A 264 -14.62 11.29 5.00
C ASN A 264 -15.21 11.07 3.60
N ARG A 265 -15.49 9.82 3.20
CA ARG A 265 -16.07 9.50 1.88
C ARG A 265 -17.51 9.93 1.78
N THR A 266 -18.32 9.65 2.80
CA THR A 266 -19.72 10.10 2.89
C THR A 266 -19.88 11.61 2.77
N LYS A 267 -18.91 12.39 3.27
CA LYS A 267 -18.93 13.86 3.18
C LYS A 267 -18.49 14.41 1.81
N ILE A 268 -17.83 13.61 0.98
CA ILE A 268 -17.39 13.99 -0.38
C ILE A 268 -18.54 13.71 -1.36
N ASP A 269 -19.23 12.59 -1.21
CA ASP A 269 -20.35 12.20 -2.07
C ASP A 269 -21.58 13.12 -1.88
N GLU A 270 -21.74 13.73 -0.70
CA GLU A 270 -22.77 14.74 -0.44
C GLU A 270 -22.47 16.13 -1.05
N LYS A 271 -21.25 16.34 -1.59
CA LYS A 271 -20.81 17.63 -2.18
C LYS A 271 -20.61 17.59 -3.69
N LEU A 272 -20.84 16.45 -4.34
CA LEU A 272 -20.83 16.25 -5.78
C LEU A 272 -22.25 16.05 -6.32
#